data_49660fa2b16bc42f632db34ca7a22443
#
_entry.id   49660fa2b16bc42f632db34ca7a22443
#
_cell.length_a   1.000
_cell.length_b   1.000
_cell.length_c   1.000
_cell.angle_alpha   90.00
_cell.angle_beta   90.00
_cell.angle_gamma   90.00
#
_symmetry.space_group_name_H-M   'P 1'
#
loop_
_entity.id
_entity.type
_entity.pdbx_description
1 polymer ?
#
loop_
_entity_poly.entity_id
_entity_poly.type
_entity_poly.pdbx_seq_one_letter_code
_entity_poly.pdbx_strand_id
1 'polypeptide(L)'
;PLGYDTPVGDAGVTLSGGQRQRVALARCLYGHPRLIVLDEPNANLDATGEAALIRAIRTAKADGAIVIMIAHRPAIMEVADKLLVLENGRVSQYGPRTDIVAPMTGERPAPPKSSPAIAQGGDRR
;
A
#
# COMPACT_ATOMS: atom_id res chain seq x y z
N PRO A 1 -0.75 -30.84 -4.82
CA PRO A 1 -0.02 -31.96 -5.44
C PRO A 1 -0.22 -32.05 -6.96
N LEU A 2 -1.32 -31.46 -7.51
CA LEU A 2 -1.65 -31.50 -8.94
C LEU A 2 -1.27 -30.18 -9.68
N GLY A 3 -0.55 -29.28 -9.03
CA GLY A 3 -0.17 -27.99 -9.63
C GLY A 3 -1.39 -27.18 -10.04
N TYR A 4 -1.43 -26.70 -11.27
CA TYR A 4 -2.55 -25.91 -11.81
C TYR A 4 -3.85 -26.70 -11.99
N ASP A 5 -3.79 -28.03 -12.01
CA ASP A 5 -4.96 -28.91 -12.13
C ASP A 5 -5.58 -29.24 -10.76
N THR A 6 -5.09 -28.63 -9.68
CA THR A 6 -5.64 -28.85 -8.34
C THR A 6 -7.08 -28.31 -8.25
N PRO A 7 -8.08 -29.14 -7.94
CA PRO A 7 -9.44 -28.69 -7.74
C PRO A 7 -9.51 -27.74 -6.53
N VAL A 8 -9.91 -26.51 -6.73
CA VAL A 8 -10.01 -25.50 -5.65
C VAL A 8 -11.40 -25.38 -5.05
N GLY A 9 -12.39 -26.07 -5.63
CA GLY A 9 -13.80 -26.00 -5.23
C GLY A 9 -14.42 -24.61 -5.49
N ASP A 10 -15.71 -24.48 -5.20
CA ASP A 10 -16.41 -23.21 -5.34
C ASP A 10 -15.81 -22.18 -4.37
N ALA A 11 -15.46 -21.00 -4.89
CA ALA A 11 -14.82 -19.91 -4.14
C ALA A 11 -13.51 -20.29 -3.42
N GLY A 12 -12.84 -21.38 -3.82
CA GLY A 12 -11.58 -21.81 -3.23
C GLY A 12 -11.70 -22.41 -1.83
N VAL A 13 -12.83 -23.05 -1.50
CA VAL A 13 -13.10 -23.60 -0.16
C VAL A 13 -12.10 -24.67 0.29
N THR A 14 -11.40 -25.32 -0.64
CA THR A 14 -10.37 -26.34 -0.35
C THR A 14 -9.02 -25.71 -0.02
N LEU A 15 -8.85 -24.41 -0.24
CA LEU A 15 -7.60 -23.69 0.03
C LEU A 15 -7.62 -23.10 1.45
N SER A 16 -6.43 -23.03 2.09
CA SER A 16 -6.26 -22.23 3.30
C SER A 16 -6.48 -20.73 3.01
N GLY A 17 -6.75 -19.93 4.04
CA GLY A 17 -6.89 -18.48 3.89
C GLY A 17 -5.68 -17.83 3.20
N GLY A 18 -4.47 -18.20 3.60
CA GLY A 18 -3.23 -17.72 2.98
C GLY A 18 -3.04 -18.18 1.52
N GLN A 19 -3.48 -19.40 1.17
CA GLN A 19 -3.46 -19.88 -0.21
C GLN A 19 -4.45 -19.10 -1.08
N ARG A 20 -5.69 -18.89 -0.61
CA ARG A 20 -6.68 -18.06 -1.32
C ARG A 20 -6.16 -16.66 -1.58
N GLN A 21 -5.54 -16.06 -0.57
CA GLN A 21 -5.00 -14.71 -0.67
C GLN A 21 -3.85 -14.63 -1.69
N ARG A 22 -2.95 -15.62 -1.71
CA ARG A 22 -1.88 -15.70 -2.73
C ARG A 22 -2.43 -15.84 -4.14
N VAL A 23 -3.48 -16.65 -4.35
CA VAL A 23 -4.16 -16.77 -5.66
C VAL A 23 -4.82 -15.45 -6.06
N ALA A 24 -5.50 -14.77 -5.13
CA ALA A 24 -6.11 -13.47 -5.38
C ALA A 24 -5.06 -12.41 -5.77
N LEU A 25 -3.92 -12.38 -5.08
CA LEU A 25 -2.79 -11.50 -5.41
C LEU A 25 -2.21 -11.81 -6.79
N ALA A 26 -2.01 -13.08 -7.14
CA ALA A 26 -1.53 -13.47 -8.45
C ALA A 26 -2.47 -13.01 -9.57
N ARG A 27 -3.79 -13.12 -9.36
CA ARG A 27 -4.81 -12.60 -10.28
C ARG A 27 -4.76 -11.08 -10.41
N CYS A 28 -4.60 -10.38 -9.29
CA CYS A 28 -4.52 -8.92 -9.27
C CYS A 28 -3.32 -8.38 -10.06
N LEU A 29 -2.20 -9.10 -10.02
CA LEU A 29 -0.95 -8.71 -10.68
C LEU A 29 -0.85 -9.21 -12.14
N TYR A 30 -1.76 -10.07 -12.58
CA TYR A 30 -1.75 -10.62 -13.92
C TYR A 30 -2.02 -9.54 -14.98
N GLY A 31 -1.25 -9.56 -16.07
CA GLY A 31 -1.43 -8.64 -17.19
C GLY A 31 -0.85 -7.24 -16.98
N HIS A 32 0.02 -7.05 -16.00
CA HIS A 32 0.72 -5.77 -15.73
C HIS A 32 -0.25 -4.58 -15.57
N PRO A 33 -1.16 -4.60 -14.59
CA PRO A 33 -2.15 -3.55 -14.41
C PRO A 33 -1.49 -2.20 -14.09
N ARG A 34 -2.08 -1.13 -14.61
CA ARG A 34 -1.64 0.25 -14.31
C ARG A 34 -2.08 0.75 -12.95
N LEU A 35 -3.16 0.20 -12.42
CA LEU A 35 -3.71 0.53 -11.10
C LEU A 35 -4.00 -0.75 -10.34
N ILE A 36 -3.51 -0.84 -9.12
CA ILE A 36 -3.70 -1.96 -8.21
C ILE A 36 -4.31 -1.40 -6.92
N VAL A 37 -5.44 -1.97 -6.50
CA VAL A 37 -6.08 -1.63 -5.22
C VAL A 37 -6.10 -2.87 -4.34
N LEU A 38 -5.53 -2.77 -3.15
CA LEU A 38 -5.39 -3.86 -2.19
C LEU A 38 -6.02 -3.46 -0.86
N ASP A 39 -6.93 -4.29 -0.38
CA ASP A 39 -7.53 -4.13 0.94
C ASP A 39 -7.00 -5.22 1.87
N GLU A 40 -6.27 -4.81 2.90
CA GLU A 40 -5.59 -5.69 3.87
C GLU A 40 -4.89 -6.92 3.25
N PRO A 41 -4.01 -6.73 2.25
CA PRO A 41 -3.49 -7.84 1.44
C PRO A 41 -2.63 -8.84 2.22
N ASN A 42 -2.27 -8.54 3.45
CA ASN A 42 -1.42 -9.37 4.31
C ASN A 42 -2.17 -10.01 5.49
N ALA A 43 -3.49 -9.90 5.59
CA ALA A 43 -4.28 -10.34 6.75
C ALA A 43 -4.07 -11.83 7.09
N ASN A 44 -3.96 -12.70 6.09
CA ASN A 44 -3.84 -14.15 6.24
C ASN A 44 -2.46 -14.68 5.77
N LEU A 45 -1.47 -13.82 5.63
CA LEU A 45 -0.13 -14.23 5.20
C LEU A 45 0.79 -14.48 6.39
N ASP A 46 1.60 -15.53 6.27
CA ASP A 46 2.76 -15.77 7.09
C ASP A 46 3.92 -14.81 6.69
N ALA A 47 5.01 -14.81 7.43
CA ALA A 47 6.17 -13.95 7.14
C ALA A 47 6.72 -14.15 5.73
N THR A 48 6.72 -15.39 5.22
CA THR A 48 7.16 -15.71 3.86
C THR A 48 6.21 -15.12 2.81
N GLY A 49 4.90 -15.24 3.04
CA GLY A 49 3.87 -14.66 2.18
C GLY A 49 3.90 -13.14 2.19
N GLU A 50 4.12 -12.52 3.35
CA GLU A 50 4.25 -11.07 3.47
C GLU A 50 5.49 -10.55 2.73
N ALA A 51 6.63 -11.23 2.86
CA ALA A 51 7.83 -10.88 2.10
C ALA A 51 7.61 -11.03 0.58
N ALA A 52 6.87 -12.05 0.14
CA ALA A 52 6.51 -12.21 -1.27
C ALA A 52 5.58 -11.09 -1.77
N LEU A 53 4.58 -10.69 -0.98
CA LEU A 53 3.70 -9.55 -1.27
C LEU A 53 4.51 -8.25 -1.42
N ILE A 54 5.40 -7.96 -0.48
CA ILE A 54 6.27 -6.77 -0.51
C ILE A 54 7.09 -6.75 -1.82
N ARG A 55 7.70 -7.87 -2.20
CA ARG A 55 8.44 -7.97 -3.46
C ARG A 55 7.53 -7.71 -4.67
N ALA A 56 6.35 -8.31 -4.70
CA ALA A 56 5.40 -8.15 -5.79
C ALA A 56 4.95 -6.68 -5.95
N ILE A 57 4.66 -5.98 -4.85
CA ILE A 57 4.33 -4.55 -4.85
C ILE A 57 5.49 -3.72 -5.40
N ARG A 58 6.73 -3.99 -4.95
CA ARG A 58 7.93 -3.28 -5.45
C ARG A 58 8.13 -3.47 -6.94
N THR A 59 7.94 -4.69 -7.44
CA THR A 59 8.02 -4.99 -8.87
C THR A 59 6.94 -4.24 -9.66
N ALA A 60 5.68 -4.31 -9.23
CA ALA A 60 4.59 -3.60 -9.89
C ALA A 60 4.82 -2.08 -9.94
N LYS A 61 5.33 -1.49 -8.85
CA LYS A 61 5.72 -0.06 -8.81
C LYS A 61 6.88 0.24 -9.79
N ALA A 62 7.88 -0.61 -9.87
CA ALA A 62 8.99 -0.46 -10.81
C ALA A 62 8.51 -0.53 -12.27
N ASP A 63 7.48 -1.33 -12.54
CA ASP A 63 6.81 -1.43 -13.85
C ASP A 63 5.87 -0.24 -14.13
N GLY A 64 5.79 0.73 -13.22
CA GLY A 64 5.01 1.96 -13.38
C GLY A 64 3.55 1.86 -12.92
N ALA A 65 3.16 0.82 -12.19
CA ALA A 65 1.83 0.73 -11.62
C ALA A 65 1.65 1.69 -10.43
N ILE A 66 0.45 2.26 -10.33
CA ILE A 66 -0.01 2.96 -9.14
C ILE A 66 -0.61 1.91 -8.20
N VAL A 67 -0.12 1.85 -6.95
CA VAL A 67 -0.63 0.93 -5.94
C VAL A 67 -1.30 1.73 -4.83
N ILE A 68 -2.58 1.47 -4.61
CA ILE A 68 -3.36 1.98 -3.47
C ILE A 68 -3.59 0.81 -2.52
N MET A 69 -3.31 1.00 -1.23
CA MET A 69 -3.34 -0.09 -0.29
C MET A 69 -3.91 0.37 1.06
N ILE A 70 -4.84 -0.41 1.59
CA ILE A 70 -5.29 -0.28 2.98
C ILE A 70 -4.49 -1.30 3.79
N ALA A 71 -3.73 -0.83 4.77
CA ALA A 71 -2.92 -1.67 5.61
C ALA A 71 -2.71 -1.03 7.00
N HIS A 72 -2.58 -1.86 8.02
CA HIS A 72 -2.31 -1.44 9.39
C HIS A 72 -1.00 -2.03 9.95
N ARG A 73 -0.32 -2.92 9.22
CA ARG A 73 0.96 -3.50 9.64
C ARG A 73 2.14 -2.65 9.18
N PRO A 74 3.09 -2.34 10.08
CA PRO A 74 4.25 -1.50 9.75
C PRO A 74 5.07 -2.00 8.55
N ALA A 75 5.31 -3.31 8.45
CA ALA A 75 6.12 -3.89 7.37
C ALA A 75 5.56 -3.59 5.96
N ILE A 76 4.23 -3.56 5.81
CA ILE A 76 3.59 -3.21 4.54
C ILE A 76 3.65 -1.70 4.29
N MET A 77 3.57 -0.88 5.34
CA MET A 77 3.68 0.58 5.17
C MET A 77 5.07 1.01 4.65
N GLU A 78 6.11 0.19 4.88
CA GLU A 78 7.47 0.49 4.39
C GLU A 78 7.58 0.55 2.86
N VAL A 79 6.69 -0.09 2.11
CA VAL A 79 6.71 -0.03 0.64
C VAL A 79 5.92 1.14 0.07
N ALA A 80 5.19 1.88 0.91
CA ALA A 80 4.44 3.06 0.50
C ALA A 80 5.36 4.28 0.33
N ASP A 81 5.10 5.09 -0.69
CA ASP A 81 5.76 6.38 -0.88
C ASP A 81 5.07 7.47 -0.07
N LYS A 82 3.73 7.40 0.00
CA LYS A 82 2.88 8.35 0.71
C LYS A 82 1.89 7.60 1.59
N LEU A 83 1.50 8.21 2.68
CA LEU A 83 0.46 7.73 3.57
C LEU A 83 -0.70 8.72 3.61
N LEU A 84 -1.90 8.17 3.73
CA LEU A 84 -3.11 8.90 3.99
C LEU A 84 -3.74 8.30 5.25
N VAL A 85 -3.92 9.10 6.29
CA VAL A 85 -4.54 8.70 7.55
C VAL A 85 -5.97 9.22 7.58
N LEU A 86 -6.92 8.32 7.84
CA LEU A 86 -8.33 8.65 7.99
C LEU A 86 -8.73 8.53 9.46
N GLU A 87 -9.37 9.55 9.99
CA GLU A 87 -9.95 9.55 11.32
C GLU A 87 -11.40 10.08 11.24
N ASN A 88 -12.35 9.33 11.80
CA ASN A 88 -13.77 9.68 11.78
C ASN A 88 -14.30 10.04 10.37
N GLY A 89 -13.85 9.31 9.34
CA GLY A 89 -14.27 9.53 7.95
C GLY A 89 -13.66 10.76 7.26
N ARG A 90 -12.67 11.40 7.89
CA ARG A 90 -11.98 12.58 7.35
C ARG A 90 -10.49 12.31 7.20
N VAL A 91 -9.86 12.98 6.25
CA VAL A 91 -8.39 12.95 6.11
C VAL A 91 -7.79 13.73 7.27
N SER A 92 -7.07 13.02 8.13
CA SER A 92 -6.32 13.60 9.26
C SER A 92 -4.90 14.01 8.82
N GLN A 93 -4.23 13.14 8.05
CA GLN A 93 -2.89 13.39 7.55
C GLN A 93 -2.74 12.84 6.12
N TYR A 94 -1.93 13.51 5.30
CA TYR A 94 -1.54 13.04 3.98
C TYR A 94 -0.16 13.60 3.60
N GLY A 95 0.75 12.75 3.18
CA GLY A 95 2.08 13.18 2.77
C GLY A 95 3.05 12.03 2.56
N PRO A 96 4.34 12.34 2.35
CA PRO A 96 5.41 11.35 2.32
C PRO A 96 5.37 10.46 3.57
N ARG A 97 5.64 9.17 3.39
CA ARG A 97 5.65 8.22 4.51
C ARG A 97 6.57 8.66 5.65
N THR A 98 7.74 9.20 5.31
CA THR A 98 8.73 9.67 6.29
C THR A 98 8.17 10.73 7.24
N ASP A 99 7.31 11.61 6.75
CA ASP A 99 6.78 12.72 7.52
C ASP A 99 5.64 12.31 8.46
N ILE A 100 4.97 11.19 8.12
CA ILE A 100 3.82 10.69 8.88
C ILE A 100 4.25 9.64 9.92
N VAL A 101 5.21 8.77 9.59
CA VAL A 101 5.66 7.69 10.49
C VAL A 101 6.63 8.21 11.57
N ALA A 102 7.45 9.22 11.28
CA ALA A 102 8.41 9.76 12.23
C ALA A 102 7.78 10.24 13.58
N PRO A 103 6.61 10.89 13.61
CA PRO A 103 5.94 11.25 14.86
C PRO A 103 5.46 10.04 15.67
N MET A 104 5.17 8.91 15.02
CA MET A 104 4.68 7.69 15.70
C MET A 104 5.80 6.91 16.40
N THR A 105 7.05 7.13 16.03
CA THR A 105 8.23 6.48 16.62
C THR A 105 8.97 7.33 17.66
N GLY A 106 8.46 8.52 17.98
CA GLY A 106 9.05 9.40 19.01
C GLY A 106 10.24 10.24 18.53
N GLU A 107 10.67 10.11 17.30
CA GLU A 107 11.64 11.03 16.68
C GLU A 107 10.88 12.23 16.10
N ARG A 108 11.06 13.39 16.71
CA ARG A 108 10.43 14.64 16.29
C ARG A 108 11.07 15.11 14.97
N PRO A 109 10.36 15.16 13.84
CA PRO A 109 10.91 15.71 12.60
C PRO A 109 11.18 17.21 12.75
N ALA A 110 12.22 17.69 12.10
CA ALA A 110 12.47 19.12 11.97
C ALA A 110 11.29 19.81 11.26
N PRO A 111 10.89 21.04 11.67
CA PRO A 111 9.76 21.73 11.06
C PRO A 111 9.99 21.95 9.55
N PRO A 112 8.94 21.83 8.72
CA PRO A 112 9.05 22.03 7.29
C PRO A 112 9.54 23.45 6.99
N LYS A 113 10.54 23.56 6.13
CA LYS A 113 10.99 24.85 5.60
C LYS A 113 9.81 25.50 4.90
N SER A 114 9.40 26.66 5.39
CA SER A 114 8.29 27.47 4.87
C SER A 114 8.38 27.61 3.34
N SER A 115 7.33 27.21 2.64
CA SER A 115 7.15 27.56 1.23
C SER A 115 7.17 29.08 1.05
N PRO A 116 7.80 29.61 -0.01
CA PRO A 116 7.79 31.04 -0.26
C PRO A 116 6.35 31.52 -0.47
N ALA A 117 5.97 32.55 0.25
CA ALA A 117 4.70 33.25 0.11
C ALA A 117 4.50 33.69 -1.35
N ILE A 118 3.38 33.31 -1.93
CA ILE A 118 2.92 33.85 -3.21
C ILE A 118 2.68 35.36 -2.97
N ALA A 119 3.57 36.18 -3.55
CA ALA A 119 3.40 37.63 -3.54
C ALA A 119 2.06 37.99 -4.21
N GLN A 120 1.15 38.53 -3.44
CA GLN A 120 -0.03 39.22 -3.95
C GLN A 120 0.45 40.46 -4.71
N GLY A 121 0.44 40.41 -6.03
CA GLY A 121 0.61 41.53 -6.90
C GLY A 121 -0.50 42.53 -6.66
N GLY A 122 -0.17 43.63 -6.02
CA GLY A 122 -1.07 44.74 -5.78
C GLY A 122 -1.52 45.38 -7.08
N ASP A 123 -2.79 45.62 -7.14
CA ASP A 123 -3.51 46.56 -7.97
C ASP A 123 -2.83 47.95 -7.96
N ARG A 124 -2.58 48.52 -9.14
CA ARG A 124 -2.49 49.97 -9.36
C ARG A 124 -2.91 50.37 -10.78
N ARG A 125 -4.12 50.93 -10.87
CA ARG A 125 -4.60 52.02 -11.75
C ARG A 125 -4.72 51.68 -13.23
#